data_3eba9369dc59bff73c84b703ce173b99
#
_entry.id   3eba9369dc59bff73c84b703ce173b99
#
_cell.length_a   1.000
_cell.length_b   1.000
_cell.length_c   1.000
_cell.angle_alpha   90.00
_cell.angle_beta   90.00
_cell.angle_gamma   90.00
#
_symmetry.space_group_name_H-M   'P 1'
#
loop_
_entity.id
_entity.type
_entity.pdbx_description
1 polymer ?
#
loop_
_entity_poly.entity_id
_entity_poly.type
_entity_poly.pdbx_seq_one_letter_code
_entity_poly.pdbx_strand_id
1 'polypeptide(L)'
;FTIVIRKAYGLGAIAMAGGSYKTPFFTVSWPTGEFGGMGLEGSVKLGYRKELAAIEDPDERLEKYEEMVARAYDVGKAVNNANLFSIDDTIDPADSRWWVASLLSSVRTEPRSGKKRPCVDAW
;
A
#
# COMPACT_ATOMS: atom_id res chain seq x y z
N PHE A 1 -2.20 5.56 -13.44
CA PHE A 1 -1.48 4.38 -12.91
C PHE A 1 -0.83 4.70 -11.57
N THR A 2 -0.56 3.66 -10.80
CA THR A 2 0.12 3.76 -9.52
C THR A 2 1.27 2.75 -9.46
N ILE A 3 2.44 3.20 -9.04
CA ILE A 3 3.59 2.33 -8.74
C ILE A 3 3.97 2.57 -7.28
N VAL A 4 3.79 1.57 -6.45
CA VAL A 4 4.19 1.62 -5.03
C VAL A 4 5.65 1.25 -4.91
N ILE A 5 6.47 2.20 -4.48
CA ILE A 5 7.93 2.00 -4.39
C ILE A 5 8.32 1.46 -3.02
N ARG A 6 7.66 1.96 -1.96
CA ARG A 6 7.99 1.61 -0.59
C ARG A 6 6.74 1.59 0.29
N LYS A 7 6.53 2.54 1.17
CA LYS A 7 5.46 2.55 2.17
C LYS A 7 4.14 3.06 1.59
N ALA A 8 3.11 2.24 1.68
CA ALA A 8 1.75 2.54 1.25
C ALA A 8 0.77 2.27 2.39
N TYR A 9 0.65 3.23 3.31
CA TYR A 9 -0.12 3.09 4.52
C TYR A 9 -1.34 4.00 4.57
N GLY A 10 -2.46 3.40 4.99
CA GLY A 10 -3.69 4.10 5.32
C GLY A 10 -4.33 4.88 4.17
N LEU A 11 -5.14 5.84 4.54
CA LEU A 11 -5.91 6.66 3.59
C LEU A 11 -5.02 7.53 2.70
N GLY A 12 -3.81 7.91 3.16
CA GLY A 12 -2.87 8.68 2.36
C GLY A 12 -2.43 7.91 1.11
N ALA A 13 -2.11 6.64 1.25
CA ALA A 13 -1.76 5.78 0.11
C ALA A 13 -2.97 5.58 -0.84
N ILE A 14 -4.15 5.38 -0.29
CA ILE A 14 -5.40 5.26 -1.07
C ILE A 14 -5.69 6.56 -1.85
N ALA A 15 -5.53 7.73 -1.21
CA ALA A 15 -5.72 9.02 -1.87
C ALA A 15 -4.71 9.23 -3.02
N MET A 16 -3.44 8.88 -2.80
CA MET A 16 -2.40 8.94 -3.84
C MET A 16 -2.67 8.00 -5.02
N ALA A 17 -3.38 6.89 -4.78
CA ALA A 17 -3.82 5.96 -5.82
C ALA A 17 -5.18 6.36 -6.47
N GLY A 18 -5.64 7.58 -6.26
CA GLY A 18 -6.89 8.07 -6.86
C GLY A 18 -8.15 7.59 -6.18
N GLY A 19 -8.09 7.21 -4.90
CA GLY A 19 -9.22 6.80 -4.07
C GLY A 19 -9.33 5.28 -3.86
N SER A 20 -8.62 4.48 -4.61
CA SER A 20 -8.52 3.02 -4.45
C SER A 20 -7.34 2.50 -5.26
N TYR A 21 -6.73 1.40 -4.84
CA TYR A 21 -5.74 0.67 -5.66
C TYR A 21 -6.35 0.04 -6.93
N LYS A 22 -7.66 0.00 -7.05
CA LYS A 22 -8.40 -0.49 -8.24
C LYS A 22 -8.93 0.62 -9.14
N THR A 23 -8.74 1.90 -8.77
CA THR A 23 -9.16 3.04 -9.60
C THR A 23 -8.21 3.30 -10.78
N PRO A 24 -6.88 3.23 -10.64
CA PRO A 24 -5.95 3.40 -11.74
C PRO A 24 -6.09 2.31 -12.82
N PHE A 25 -5.56 2.55 -14.00
CA PHE A 25 -5.45 1.53 -15.07
C PHE A 25 -4.68 0.31 -14.62
N PHE A 26 -3.65 0.53 -13.81
CA PHE A 26 -2.97 -0.51 -13.05
C PHE A 26 -2.40 0.05 -11.75
N THR A 27 -2.26 -0.80 -10.77
CA THR A 27 -1.50 -0.56 -9.54
C THR A 27 -0.51 -1.70 -9.36
N VAL A 28 0.77 -1.40 -9.49
CA VAL A 28 1.84 -2.36 -9.27
C VAL A 28 2.75 -1.91 -8.14
N SER A 29 3.53 -2.81 -7.61
CA SER A 29 4.49 -2.50 -6.55
C SER A 29 5.87 -3.04 -6.87
N TRP A 30 6.90 -2.34 -6.42
CA TRP A 30 8.22 -2.94 -6.30
C TRP A 30 8.23 -3.94 -5.15
N PRO A 31 9.18 -4.90 -5.11
CA PRO A 31 9.31 -5.85 -4.01
C PRO A 31 9.53 -5.19 -2.64
N THR A 32 10.01 -3.94 -2.63
CA THR A 32 10.19 -3.10 -1.45
C THR A 32 8.90 -2.44 -0.95
N GLY A 33 7.77 -2.68 -1.62
CA GLY A 33 6.47 -2.14 -1.22
C GLY A 33 5.95 -2.78 0.06
N GLU A 34 5.47 -1.92 0.96
CA GLU A 34 4.90 -2.29 2.26
C GLU A 34 3.50 -1.69 2.37
N PHE A 35 2.52 -2.53 2.68
CA PHE A 35 1.11 -2.15 2.73
C PHE A 35 0.53 -2.33 4.13
N GLY A 36 -0.38 -1.46 4.52
CA GLY A 36 -1.08 -1.55 5.78
C GLY A 36 -2.14 -0.47 5.96
N GLY A 37 -3.09 -0.70 6.85
CA GLY A 37 -4.13 0.29 7.18
C GLY A 37 -3.57 1.53 7.88
N MET A 38 -2.40 1.41 8.49
CA MET A 38 -1.60 2.47 9.13
C MET A 38 -0.16 1.98 9.27
N GLY A 39 0.75 2.79 9.83
CA GLY A 39 2.10 2.34 10.15
C GLY A 39 2.08 1.06 11.00
N LEU A 40 2.85 0.04 10.59
CA LEU A 40 2.69 -1.32 11.08
C LEU A 40 2.98 -1.45 12.59
N GLU A 41 4.00 -0.78 13.10
CA GLU A 41 4.32 -0.74 14.53
C GLU A 41 3.18 -0.11 15.35
N GLY A 42 2.60 0.99 14.83
CA GLY A 42 1.47 1.66 15.42
C GLY A 42 0.20 0.80 15.40
N SER A 43 -0.01 0.05 14.32
CA SER A 43 -1.17 -0.85 14.20
C SER A 43 -1.13 -1.99 15.21
N VAL A 44 0.06 -2.56 15.46
CA VAL A 44 0.25 -3.58 16.49
C VAL A 44 0.00 -3.01 17.88
N LYS A 45 0.61 -1.86 18.22
CA LYS A 45 0.39 -1.20 19.52
C LYS A 45 -1.08 -0.87 19.77
N LEU A 46 -1.80 -0.45 18.76
CA LEU A 46 -3.21 -0.09 18.90
C LEU A 46 -4.12 -1.31 18.91
N GLY A 47 -3.95 -2.22 17.96
CA GLY A 47 -4.81 -3.38 17.77
C GLY A 47 -4.68 -4.41 18.89
N TYR A 48 -3.46 -4.63 19.37
CA TYR A 48 -3.15 -5.64 20.41
C TYR A 48 -2.86 -5.04 21.77
N ARG A 49 -3.32 -3.81 22.00
CA ARG A 49 -3.05 -3.08 23.25
C ARG A 49 -3.44 -3.85 24.50
N LYS A 50 -4.59 -4.52 24.49
CA LYS A 50 -5.08 -5.28 25.66
C LYS A 50 -4.28 -6.55 25.89
N GLU A 51 -3.92 -7.24 24.82
CA GLU A 51 -3.13 -8.47 24.86
C GLU A 51 -1.71 -8.19 25.37
N LEU A 52 -1.07 -7.15 24.85
CA LEU A 52 0.24 -6.73 25.30
C LEU A 52 0.23 -6.24 26.76
N ALA A 53 -0.82 -5.55 27.17
CA ALA A 53 -0.94 -5.07 28.55
C ALA A 53 -1.20 -6.20 29.59
N ALA A 54 -1.68 -7.36 29.14
CA ALA A 54 -1.91 -8.51 30.02
C ALA A 54 -0.61 -9.28 30.36
N ILE A 55 0.48 -9.04 29.61
CA ILE A 55 1.80 -9.62 29.88
C ILE A 55 2.46 -8.75 30.96
N GLU A 56 2.67 -9.32 32.15
CA GLU A 56 3.23 -8.59 33.28
C GLU A 56 4.72 -8.30 33.11
N ASP A 57 5.49 -9.28 32.63
CA ASP A 57 6.92 -9.16 32.40
C ASP A 57 7.20 -8.19 31.23
N PRO A 58 7.99 -7.12 31.45
CA PRO A 58 8.32 -6.16 30.41
C PRO A 58 9.13 -6.76 29.24
N ASP A 59 10.04 -7.71 29.52
CA ASP A 59 10.90 -8.31 28.50
C ASP A 59 10.10 -9.26 27.62
N GLU A 60 9.25 -10.10 28.21
CA GLU A 60 8.33 -10.97 27.48
C GLU A 60 7.33 -10.15 26.63
N ARG A 61 6.84 -9.03 27.17
CA ARG A 61 5.96 -8.12 26.45
C ARG A 61 6.63 -7.50 25.24
N LEU A 62 7.90 -7.13 25.36
CA LEU A 62 8.69 -6.57 24.27
C LEU A 62 8.93 -7.61 23.18
N GLU A 63 9.34 -8.81 23.54
CA GLU A 63 9.54 -9.93 22.62
C GLU A 63 8.27 -10.22 21.83
N LYS A 64 7.13 -10.30 22.55
CA LYS A 64 5.83 -10.53 21.90
C LYS A 64 5.43 -9.41 20.94
N TYR A 65 5.70 -8.16 21.33
CA TYR A 65 5.46 -7.02 20.45
C TYR A 65 6.31 -7.09 19.17
N GLU A 66 7.60 -7.41 19.30
CA GLU A 66 8.52 -7.52 18.16
C GLU A 66 8.11 -8.66 17.20
N GLU A 67 7.68 -9.81 17.75
CA GLU A 67 7.11 -10.92 16.97
C GLU A 67 5.89 -10.46 16.17
N MET A 68 4.96 -9.75 16.80
CA MET A 68 3.75 -9.25 16.15
C MET A 68 4.08 -8.22 15.05
N VAL A 69 5.04 -7.35 15.30
CA VAL A 69 5.52 -6.36 14.31
C VAL A 69 6.16 -7.07 13.12
N ALA A 70 7.03 -8.05 13.36
CA ALA A 70 7.66 -8.83 12.30
C ALA A 70 6.60 -9.53 11.42
N ARG A 71 5.58 -10.11 12.04
CA ARG A 71 4.46 -10.72 11.33
C ARG A 71 3.67 -9.69 10.52
N ALA A 72 3.42 -8.50 11.06
CA ALA A 72 2.73 -7.43 10.34
C ALA A 72 3.50 -6.98 9.09
N TYR A 73 4.83 -6.88 9.19
CA TYR A 73 5.70 -6.61 8.05
C TYR A 73 5.66 -7.73 7.01
N ASP A 74 5.65 -8.98 7.44
CA ASP A 74 5.55 -10.13 6.52
C ASP A 74 4.23 -10.12 5.74
N VAL A 75 3.12 -9.95 6.43
CA VAL A 75 1.78 -9.85 5.81
C VAL A 75 1.69 -8.63 4.88
N GLY A 76 2.29 -7.51 5.25
CA GLY A 76 2.28 -6.25 4.50
C GLY A 76 3.13 -6.23 3.23
N LYS A 77 3.91 -7.28 2.93
CA LYS A 77 4.75 -7.34 1.72
C LYS A 77 3.93 -7.18 0.43
N ALA A 78 4.54 -6.54 -0.56
CA ALA A 78 3.94 -6.32 -1.88
C ALA A 78 3.42 -7.61 -2.51
N VAL A 79 4.21 -8.68 -2.48
CA VAL A 79 3.84 -9.98 -3.06
C VAL A 79 2.56 -10.57 -2.44
N ASN A 80 2.37 -10.40 -1.13
CA ASN A 80 1.17 -10.87 -0.46
C ASN A 80 -0.05 -10.06 -0.87
N ASN A 81 0.11 -8.75 -1.05
CA ASN A 81 -0.97 -7.88 -1.54
C ASN A 81 -1.34 -8.17 -3.00
N ALA A 82 -0.37 -8.52 -3.85
CA ALA A 82 -0.62 -8.99 -5.21
C ALA A 82 -1.36 -10.34 -5.20
N ASN A 83 -0.93 -11.29 -4.39
CA ASN A 83 -1.60 -12.61 -4.25
C ASN A 83 -3.05 -12.50 -3.78
N LEU A 84 -3.36 -11.48 -2.98
CA LEU A 84 -4.72 -11.19 -2.53
C LEU A 84 -5.51 -10.31 -3.52
N PHE A 85 -4.95 -10.03 -4.69
CA PHE A 85 -5.54 -9.14 -5.70
C PHE A 85 -5.85 -7.73 -5.18
N SER A 86 -5.18 -7.27 -4.13
CA SER A 86 -5.29 -5.89 -3.66
C SER A 86 -4.63 -4.90 -4.62
N ILE A 87 -3.56 -5.33 -5.27
CA ILE A 87 -2.86 -4.67 -6.38
C ILE A 87 -2.74 -5.66 -7.55
N ASP A 88 -2.33 -5.17 -8.72
CA ASP A 88 -2.31 -6.02 -9.92
C ASP A 88 -1.09 -6.93 -9.97
N ASP A 89 0.10 -6.42 -9.58
CA ASP A 89 1.31 -7.24 -9.59
C ASP A 89 2.42 -6.66 -8.72
N THR A 90 3.45 -7.48 -8.47
CA THR A 90 4.74 -7.07 -7.92
C THR A 90 5.79 -7.22 -9.01
N ILE A 91 6.39 -6.11 -9.42
CA ILE A 91 7.25 -6.02 -10.61
C ILE A 91 8.71 -5.74 -10.25
N ASP A 92 9.63 -6.16 -11.12
CA ASP A 92 11.00 -5.67 -11.06
C ASP A 92 11.03 -4.14 -11.28
N PRO A 93 11.77 -3.37 -10.48
CA PRO A 93 11.96 -1.93 -10.70
C PRO A 93 12.38 -1.59 -12.15
N ALA A 94 13.17 -2.43 -12.79
CA ALA A 94 13.60 -2.26 -14.18
C ALA A 94 12.44 -2.27 -15.19
N ASP A 95 11.36 -2.99 -14.88
CA ASP A 95 10.17 -3.11 -15.74
C ASP A 95 9.21 -1.92 -15.63
N SER A 96 9.42 -1.01 -14.68
CA SER A 96 8.52 0.12 -14.42
C SER A 96 8.27 0.96 -15.68
N ARG A 97 9.32 1.21 -16.47
CA ARG A 97 9.21 1.95 -17.72
C ARG A 97 8.35 1.22 -18.76
N TRP A 98 8.52 -0.09 -18.86
CA TRP A 98 7.75 -0.92 -19.79
C TRP A 98 6.26 -0.89 -19.44
N TRP A 99 5.91 -1.02 -18.16
CA TRP A 99 4.53 -0.93 -17.69
C TRP A 99 3.88 0.39 -18.08
N VAL A 100 4.56 1.51 -17.82
CA VAL A 100 4.06 2.84 -18.17
C VAL A 100 3.93 3.03 -19.68
N ALA A 101 4.95 2.63 -20.44
CA ALA A 101 4.96 2.79 -21.90
C ALA A 101 3.86 1.94 -22.56
N SER A 102 3.64 0.71 -22.10
CA SER A 102 2.59 -0.18 -22.57
C SER A 102 1.20 0.40 -22.30
N LEU A 103 0.98 0.98 -21.12
CA LEU A 103 -0.26 1.67 -20.82
C LEU A 103 -0.48 2.85 -21.77
N LEU A 104 0.51 3.73 -21.93
CA LEU A 104 0.39 4.91 -22.77
C LEU A 104 0.14 4.57 -24.24
N SER A 105 0.64 3.44 -24.71
CA SER A 105 0.38 2.97 -26.09
C SER A 105 -1.04 2.43 -26.28
N SER A 106 -1.69 1.98 -25.23
CA SER A 106 -3.02 1.34 -25.27
C SER A 106 -4.17 2.30 -24.96
N VAL A 107 -3.89 3.40 -24.27
CA VAL A 107 -4.92 4.37 -23.84
C VAL A 107 -5.12 5.44 -24.91
N ARG A 108 -6.36 5.61 -25.35
CA ARG A 108 -6.73 6.78 -26.15
C ARG A 108 -6.84 8.00 -25.24
N THR A 109 -5.99 8.99 -25.49
CA THR A 109 -6.07 10.28 -24.80
C THR A 109 -7.06 11.16 -25.54
N GLU A 110 -8.28 11.29 -25.02
CA GLU A 110 -9.18 12.33 -25.51
C GLU A 110 -8.91 13.65 -24.77
N PRO A 111 -8.91 14.79 -25.51
CA PRO A 111 -8.81 16.09 -24.86
C PRO A 111 -9.96 16.26 -23.86
N ARG A 112 -9.66 16.66 -22.64
CA ARG A 112 -10.68 16.99 -21.66
C ARG A 112 -11.55 18.14 -22.14
N SER A 113 -12.81 17.87 -22.46
CA SER A 113 -13.78 18.86 -22.97
C SER A 113 -14.54 19.61 -21.89
N GLY A 114 -14.12 19.59 -20.64
CA GLY A 114 -14.85 20.19 -19.54
C GLY A 114 -13.99 20.90 -18.50
N LYS A 115 -14.58 21.87 -17.81
CA LYS A 115 -13.96 22.63 -16.73
C LYS A 115 -13.92 21.86 -15.40
N LYS A 116 -14.59 20.74 -15.27
CA LYS A 116 -14.62 19.97 -14.02
C LYS A 116 -13.39 19.09 -13.90
N ARG A 117 -12.68 19.22 -12.79
CA ARG A 117 -11.63 18.29 -12.40
C ARG A 117 -12.25 16.97 -11.97
N PRO A 118 -11.63 15.80 -12.28
CA PRO A 118 -12.16 14.50 -11.91
C PRO A 118 -11.99 14.17 -10.42
N CYS A 119 -11.29 15.02 -9.68
CA CYS A 119 -11.06 14.87 -8.25
C CYS A 119 -11.68 16.04 -7.47
N VAL A 120 -12.02 15.79 -6.22
CA VAL A 120 -12.36 16.84 -5.26
C VAL A 120 -11.05 17.57 -4.91
N ASP A 121 -11.02 18.90 -5.11
CA ASP A 121 -9.89 19.70 -4.66
C ASP A 121 -9.80 19.62 -3.13
N ALA A 122 -8.64 19.26 -2.62
CA ALA A 122 -8.31 19.47 -1.22
C ALA A 122 -8.03 21.00 -1.08
N TRP A 123 -8.93 21.71 -0.44
CA TRP A 123 -8.77 23.11 -0.06
C TRP A 123 -7.88 23.27 1.14
#